data_1b56ffdaef044de76b1f3aee99cda84a
#
_entry.id   1b56ffdaef044de76b1f3aee99cda84a
#
_cell.length_a   1.000
_cell.length_b   1.000
_cell.length_c   1.000
_cell.angle_alpha   90.00
_cell.angle_beta   90.00
_cell.angle_gamma   90.00
#
_symmetry.space_group_name_H-M   'P 1'
#
loop_
_entity.id
_entity.type
_entity.pdbx_description
1 polymer ?
#
loop_
_entity_poly.entity_id
_entity_poly.type
_entity_poly.pdbx_seq_one_letter_code
_entity_poly.pdbx_strand_id
1 'polypeptide(L)' 'MEYKVPFVNPKKQYSDHRAEFIKAFDETLSKGAIVNREELWKFEEDFAKFVGVKYAIGVNSGTSALDLAFQASGIGPGD' A
#
# COMPACT_ATOMS: atom_id res chain seq x y z
N MET A 1 -14.47 -19.71 -21.53
CA MET A 1 -13.46 -20.73 -21.19
C MET A 1 -13.20 -20.68 -19.71
N GLU A 2 -13.29 -21.80 -19.04
CA GLU A 2 -12.97 -21.92 -17.64
C GLU A 2 -11.55 -22.45 -17.48
N TYR A 3 -10.78 -21.83 -16.59
CA TYR A 3 -9.44 -22.29 -16.27
C TYR A 3 -9.45 -23.02 -14.92
N LYS A 4 -8.73 -24.13 -14.82
CA LYS A 4 -8.56 -24.85 -13.55
C LYS A 4 -7.75 -24.02 -12.55
N VAL A 5 -6.77 -23.29 -13.07
CA VAL A 5 -5.90 -22.43 -12.25
C VAL A 5 -5.99 -21.03 -12.84
N PRO A 6 -6.68 -20.09 -12.18
CA PRO A 6 -6.75 -18.73 -12.68
C PRO A 6 -5.42 -18.00 -12.50
N PHE A 7 -5.15 -17.03 -13.37
CA PHE A 7 -3.97 -16.17 -13.24
C PHE A 7 -4.03 -15.33 -11.98
N VAL A 8 -5.20 -14.78 -11.67
CA VAL A 8 -5.47 -14.08 -10.43
C VAL A 8 -6.80 -14.57 -9.86
N ASN A 9 -6.94 -14.56 -8.54
CA ASN A 9 -8.17 -14.96 -7.87
C ASN A 9 -8.49 -14.02 -6.70
N PRO A 10 -8.96 -12.79 -7.01
CA PRO A 10 -9.28 -11.81 -5.96
C PRO A 10 -10.38 -12.28 -5.02
N LYS A 11 -11.33 -13.07 -5.53
CA LYS A 11 -12.43 -13.62 -4.72
C LYS A 11 -11.91 -14.51 -3.61
N LYS A 12 -10.97 -15.40 -3.93
CA LYS A 12 -10.34 -16.26 -2.93
C LYS A 12 -9.50 -15.45 -1.94
N GLN A 13 -8.71 -14.52 -2.43
CA GLN A 13 -7.90 -13.64 -1.60
C GLN A 13 -8.77 -12.92 -0.58
N TYR A 14 -9.89 -12.35 -1.03
CA TYR A 14 -10.81 -11.68 -0.13
C TYR A 14 -11.43 -12.65 0.89
N SER A 15 -11.91 -13.82 0.45
CA SER A 15 -12.56 -14.77 1.36
C SER A 15 -11.59 -15.31 2.42
N ASP A 16 -10.33 -15.50 2.08
CA ASP A 16 -9.32 -15.98 3.03
C ASP A 16 -9.00 -14.94 4.12
N HIS A 17 -9.16 -13.66 3.83
CA HIS A 17 -8.81 -12.57 4.75
C HIS A 17 -9.99 -11.66 5.11
N ARG A 18 -11.21 -12.10 4.80
CA ARG A 18 -12.42 -11.27 4.96
C ARG A 18 -12.56 -10.67 6.35
N ALA A 19 -12.38 -11.47 7.39
CA ALA A 19 -12.55 -11.00 8.77
C ALA A 19 -11.52 -9.92 9.11
N GLU A 20 -10.28 -10.07 8.66
CA GLU A 20 -9.21 -9.10 8.86
C GLU A 20 -9.49 -7.80 8.13
N PHE A 21 -9.98 -7.88 6.89
CA PHE A 21 -10.32 -6.69 6.10
C PHE A 21 -11.48 -5.91 6.72
N ILE A 22 -12.53 -6.60 7.15
CA ILE A 22 -13.68 -5.96 7.78
C ILE A 22 -13.27 -5.29 9.10
N LYS A 23 -12.46 -5.96 9.89
CA LYS A 23 -11.96 -5.40 11.14
C LYS A 23 -11.14 -4.14 10.91
N ALA A 24 -10.20 -4.18 9.97
CA ALA A 24 -9.37 -3.02 9.64
C ALA A 24 -10.22 -1.85 9.12
N PHE A 25 -11.18 -2.13 8.25
CA PHE A 25 -12.10 -1.13 7.72
C PHE A 25 -12.91 -0.47 8.85
N ASP A 26 -13.51 -1.29 9.71
CA ASP A 26 -14.34 -0.80 10.81
C ASP A 26 -13.53 0.03 11.80
N GLU A 27 -12.37 -0.46 12.21
CA GLU A 27 -11.50 0.26 13.15
C GLU A 27 -11.02 1.58 12.58
N THR A 28 -10.62 1.61 11.31
CA THR A 28 -10.11 2.82 10.68
C THR A 28 -11.19 3.88 10.52
N LEU A 29 -12.34 3.49 9.99
CA LEU A 29 -13.43 4.45 9.74
C LEU A 29 -14.12 4.91 11.02
N SER A 30 -14.23 4.04 12.03
CA SER A 30 -14.85 4.44 13.30
C SER A 30 -14.05 5.51 14.04
N LYS A 31 -12.75 5.58 13.79
CA LYS A 31 -11.90 6.64 14.34
C LYS A 31 -11.94 7.93 13.52
N GLY A 32 -12.59 7.92 12.36
CA GLY A 32 -12.55 9.05 11.43
C GLY A 32 -11.20 9.25 10.76
N ALA A 33 -10.37 8.20 10.73
CA ALA A 33 -9.03 8.25 10.17
C ALA A 33 -9.08 8.09 8.65
N ILE A 34 -9.26 9.18 7.94
CA ILE A 34 -9.48 9.13 6.48
C ILE A 34 -8.20 9.38 5.71
N VAL A 35 -7.35 10.32 6.16
CA VAL A 35 -6.15 10.73 5.44
C VAL A 35 -4.98 10.85 6.41
N ASN A 36 -3.83 10.27 6.03
CA ASN A 36 -2.53 10.45 6.69
C ASN A 36 -2.61 10.24 8.21
N ARG A 37 -3.07 9.06 8.61
CA ARG A 37 -3.28 8.73 10.03
C ARG A 37 -2.39 7.58 10.47
N GLU A 38 -2.58 7.16 11.72
CA GLU A 38 -1.75 6.15 12.39
C GLU A 38 -1.60 4.86 11.60
N GLU A 39 -2.66 4.40 10.92
CA GLU A 39 -2.63 3.19 10.10
C GLU A 39 -1.64 3.31 8.95
N LEU A 40 -1.58 4.49 8.31
CA LEU A 40 -0.60 4.75 7.27
C LEU A 40 0.82 4.76 7.83
N TRP A 41 1.03 5.45 8.93
CA TRP A 41 2.36 5.54 9.55
C TRP A 41 2.86 4.18 10.00
N LYS A 42 1.99 3.37 10.58
CA LYS A 42 2.33 2.00 10.96
C LYS A 42 2.64 1.14 9.73
N PHE A 43 1.88 1.27 8.67
CA PHE A 43 2.15 0.57 7.42
C PHE A 43 3.53 0.95 6.86
N GLU A 44 3.85 2.25 6.86
CA GLU A 44 5.15 2.72 6.37
C GLU A 44 6.29 2.12 7.19
N GLU A 45 6.14 2.09 8.49
CA GLU A 45 7.15 1.50 9.39
C GLU A 45 7.32 0.00 9.15
N ASP A 46 6.21 -0.72 9.10
CA ASP A 46 6.23 -2.17 8.89
C ASP A 46 6.77 -2.53 7.50
N PHE A 47 6.41 -1.76 6.48
CA PHE A 47 6.88 -1.98 5.11
C PHE A 47 8.36 -1.70 4.97
N ALA A 48 8.86 -0.65 5.62
CA ALA A 48 10.29 -0.36 5.64
C ALA A 48 11.08 -1.51 6.25
N LYS A 49 10.59 -2.07 7.34
CA LYS A 49 11.21 -3.24 7.98
C LYS A 49 11.18 -4.47 7.06
N PHE A 50 10.05 -4.69 6.40
CA PHE A 50 9.90 -5.83 5.48
C PHE A 50 10.89 -5.76 4.32
N VAL A 51 11.06 -4.57 3.73
CA VAL A 51 11.99 -4.35 2.61
C VAL A 51 13.44 -4.30 3.08
N GLY A 52 13.69 -3.94 4.33
CA GLY A 52 15.02 -3.79 4.89
C GLY A 52 15.62 -2.41 4.65
N VAL A 53 14.79 -1.39 4.55
CA VAL A 53 15.23 0.01 4.37
C VAL A 53 14.85 0.83 5.59
N LYS A 54 15.42 2.03 5.68
CA LYS A 54 15.24 2.91 6.83
C LYS A 54 13.87 3.56 6.84
N TYR A 55 13.37 3.95 5.67
CA TYR A 55 12.09 4.64 5.53
C TYR A 55 11.28 4.09 4.37
N ALA A 56 9.97 4.13 4.52
CA ALA A 56 9.01 3.91 3.45
C ALA A 56 7.99 5.04 3.51
N ILE A 57 7.63 5.60 2.38
CA ILE A 57 6.75 6.76 2.30
C ILE A 57 5.58 6.43 1.39
N GLY A 58 4.37 6.49 1.94
CA GLY A 58 3.15 6.24 1.18
C GLY A 58 2.85 7.39 0.23
N VAL A 59 2.50 7.06 -1.00
CA VAL A 59 2.09 8.03 -2.03
C VAL A 59 0.82 7.53 -2.71
N ASN A 60 0.18 8.37 -3.50
CA ASN A 60 -1.13 8.04 -4.08
C ASN A 60 -1.08 7.14 -5.31
N SER A 61 0.08 6.96 -5.93
CA SER A 61 0.21 6.12 -7.12
C SER A 61 1.66 5.76 -7.40
N GLY A 62 1.88 4.73 -8.22
CA GLY A 62 3.22 4.38 -8.68
C GLY A 62 3.87 5.49 -9.52
N THR A 63 3.08 6.20 -10.31
CA THR A 63 3.58 7.34 -11.09
C THR A 63 4.12 8.43 -10.17
N SER A 64 3.39 8.79 -9.11
CA SER A 64 3.85 9.74 -8.11
C SER A 64 5.10 9.24 -7.39
N ALA A 65 5.16 7.94 -7.10
CA ALA A 65 6.32 7.34 -6.45
C ALA A 65 7.58 7.51 -7.30
N LEU A 66 7.49 7.23 -8.60
CA LEU A 66 8.61 7.38 -9.52
C LEU A 66 9.05 8.84 -9.66
N ASP A 67 8.07 9.74 -9.82
CA ASP A 67 8.34 11.17 -9.94
C ASP A 67 9.09 11.71 -8.72
N LEU A 68 8.59 11.41 -7.53
CA LEU A 68 9.20 11.84 -6.28
C LEU A 68 10.56 11.18 -6.05
N ALA A 69 10.74 9.93 -6.43
CA ALA A 69 12.02 9.24 -6.33
C ALA A 69 13.07 9.89 -7.22
N PHE A 70 12.71 10.28 -8.44
CA PHE A 70 13.61 10.98 -9.35
C PHE A 70 13.99 12.34 -8.78
N GLN A 71 13.04 13.10 -8.29
CA GLN A 71 13.31 14.40 -7.67
C GLN A 71 14.24 14.27 -6.45
N ALA A 72 13.96 13.29 -5.59
CA ALA A 72 14.77 13.04 -4.39
C ALA A 72 16.20 12.61 -4.73
N SER A 73 16.39 11.98 -5.90
CA SER A 73 17.71 11.56 -6.39
C SER A 73 18.48 12.67 -7.12
N GLY A 74 17.89 13.86 -7.24
CA GLY A 74 18.53 14.99 -7.91
C GLY A 74 18.41 14.96 -9.43
N ILE A 75 17.56 14.09 -9.98
CA ILE A 75 17.30 14.03 -11.42
C ILE A 75 16.38 15.18 -11.80
N GLY A 76 16.69 15.88 -12.88
CA GLY A 76 15.93 17.04 -13.34
C GLY A 76 16.01 17.26 -14.83
N PRO A 77 15.62 18.45 -15.31
CA PRO A 77 15.60 18.75 -16.74
C PRO A 77 16.93 18.45 -17.40
N GLY A 78 16.88 17.72 -18.52
CA GLY A 78 18.07 17.34 -19.29
C GLY A 78 18.67 15.99 -18.92
N ASP A 79 18.15 15.35 -17.90
CA ASP A 79 18.60 14.00 -17.48
C ASP A 79 17.85 12.87 -18.18
#